data_f33e3fa6aa7b3b71691f387fe665ffa6
#
_entry.id   f33e3fa6aa7b3b71691f387fe665ffa6
#
_cell.length_a   1.000
_cell.length_b   1.000
_cell.length_c   1.000
_cell.angle_alpha   90.00
_cell.angle_beta   90.00
_cell.angle_gamma   90.00
#
_symmetry.space_group_name_H-M   'P 1'
#
loop_
_entity.id
_entity.type
_entity.pdbx_description
1 polymer ?
#
loop_
_entity_poly.entity_id
_entity_poly.type
_entity_poly.pdbx_seq_one_letter_code
_entity_poly.pdbx_strand_id
1 'polypeptide(L)'
;MLLDDIIANKRQEIEKFKGVDLARFAGKVGPTQNFLAAFHKDKLTLIAEVKKASPSAGLIRQDFDPAAIAKIYEQSGAGAISVLTDEKFFQGKIDYLKLVKEAVAVPVLRKDFIIDESQIYEARIAGADAVLLIARILQDSELINFLCRAHELGMKALVEVHNEAELERVLNTEAKVIGINNRDLETLKVDLGITSRLIETFPQIKARIIISESGIKTANDIDRLRQVGVNGVLIGETLMKAGEIGAKVKELGF
;
A
#
# COMPACT_ATOMS: atom_id res chain seq x y z
N MET A 1 16.34 -15.68 -2.33
CA MET A 1 16.03 -14.70 -1.24
C MET A 1 14.53 -14.56 -1.11
N LEU A 2 14.00 -14.05 0.02
CA LEU A 2 12.54 -13.98 0.25
C LEU A 2 11.78 -13.29 -0.89
N LEU A 3 12.28 -12.18 -1.40
CA LEU A 3 11.65 -11.44 -2.50
C LEU A 3 11.58 -12.28 -3.78
N ASP A 4 12.65 -13.01 -4.13
CA ASP A 4 12.67 -13.90 -5.30
C ASP A 4 11.64 -15.03 -5.17
N ASP A 5 11.49 -15.59 -3.95
CA ASP A 5 10.49 -16.62 -3.67
C ASP A 5 9.07 -16.09 -3.83
N ILE A 6 8.83 -14.83 -3.38
CA ILE A 6 7.54 -14.15 -3.57
C ILE A 6 7.26 -13.96 -5.06
N ILE A 7 8.21 -13.43 -5.81
CA ILE A 7 8.05 -13.18 -7.25
C ILE A 7 7.84 -14.50 -8.03
N ALA A 8 8.60 -15.54 -7.69
CA ALA A 8 8.41 -16.86 -8.29
C ALA A 8 7.01 -17.41 -8.03
N ASN A 9 6.49 -17.23 -6.81
CA ASN A 9 5.12 -17.61 -6.48
C ASN A 9 4.07 -16.78 -7.26
N LYS A 10 4.27 -15.46 -7.35
CA LYS A 10 3.36 -14.58 -8.13
C LYS A 10 3.30 -14.98 -9.60
N ARG A 11 4.44 -15.37 -10.22
CA ARG A 11 4.45 -15.89 -11.59
C ARG A 11 3.57 -17.14 -11.75
N GLN A 12 3.46 -17.98 -10.72
CA GLN A 12 2.54 -19.13 -10.73
C GLN A 12 1.08 -18.68 -10.55
N GLU A 13 0.84 -17.71 -9.64
CA GLU A 13 -0.52 -17.21 -9.37
C GLU A 13 -1.17 -16.55 -10.59
N ILE A 14 -0.40 -15.82 -11.41
CA ILE A 14 -0.92 -15.14 -12.62
C ILE A 14 -1.26 -16.12 -13.75
N GLU A 15 -0.76 -17.36 -13.73
CA GLU A 15 -1.10 -18.39 -14.73
C GLU A 15 -2.62 -18.65 -14.83
N LYS A 16 -3.35 -18.48 -13.72
CA LYS A 16 -4.82 -18.60 -13.70
C LYS A 16 -5.54 -17.59 -14.60
N PHE A 17 -4.87 -16.51 -15.00
CA PHE A 17 -5.43 -15.47 -15.85
C PHE A 17 -5.19 -15.69 -17.34
N LYS A 18 -4.37 -16.68 -17.72
CA LYS A 18 -4.09 -16.97 -19.13
C LYS A 18 -5.38 -17.27 -19.89
N GLY A 19 -5.62 -16.51 -20.95
CA GLY A 19 -6.80 -16.67 -21.79
C GLY A 19 -8.09 -16.09 -21.21
N VAL A 20 -8.03 -15.40 -20.06
CA VAL A 20 -9.17 -14.73 -19.45
C VAL A 20 -9.18 -13.24 -19.84
N ASP A 21 -10.28 -12.78 -20.45
CA ASP A 21 -10.48 -11.35 -20.76
C ASP A 21 -10.92 -10.57 -19.50
N LEU A 22 -9.96 -10.28 -18.63
CA LEU A 22 -10.21 -9.52 -17.40
C LEU A 22 -10.59 -8.05 -17.68
N ALA A 23 -10.13 -7.47 -18.78
CA ALA A 23 -10.45 -6.09 -19.16
C ALA A 23 -11.96 -5.88 -19.33
N ARG A 24 -12.63 -6.86 -19.95
CA ARG A 24 -14.09 -6.87 -20.11
C ARG A 24 -14.84 -6.81 -18.77
N PHE A 25 -14.33 -7.47 -17.74
CA PHE A 25 -14.97 -7.48 -16.41
C PHE A 25 -14.65 -6.20 -15.64
N ALA A 26 -13.43 -5.73 -15.71
CA ALA A 26 -12.99 -4.49 -15.05
C ALA A 26 -13.80 -3.26 -15.53
N GLY A 27 -14.15 -3.20 -16.80
CA GLY A 27 -14.98 -2.12 -17.36
C GLY A 27 -16.44 -2.08 -16.87
N LYS A 28 -16.91 -3.12 -16.16
CA LYS A 28 -18.28 -3.20 -15.63
C LYS A 28 -18.40 -2.80 -14.16
N VAL A 29 -17.28 -2.57 -13.49
CA VAL A 29 -17.25 -2.20 -12.06
C VAL A 29 -17.61 -0.72 -11.92
N GLY A 30 -18.38 -0.36 -10.91
CA GLY A 30 -18.76 1.02 -10.58
C GLY A 30 -17.54 1.95 -10.36
N PRO A 31 -17.71 3.26 -10.21
CA PRO A 31 -16.60 4.20 -10.11
C PRO A 31 -15.71 3.94 -8.90
N THR A 32 -14.42 4.25 -9.02
CA THR A 32 -13.48 4.23 -7.89
C THR A 32 -13.70 5.46 -7.01
N GLN A 33 -13.32 5.36 -5.74
CA GLN A 33 -13.14 6.52 -4.88
C GLN A 33 -11.80 7.21 -5.18
N ASN A 34 -11.77 8.52 -4.99
CA ASN A 34 -10.56 9.29 -5.24
C ASN A 34 -9.54 9.09 -4.10
N PHE A 35 -8.59 8.18 -4.32
CA PHE A 35 -7.52 7.92 -3.35
C PHE A 35 -6.69 9.16 -3.01
N LEU A 36 -6.51 10.10 -3.97
CA LEU A 36 -5.73 11.31 -3.72
C LEU A 36 -6.47 12.28 -2.78
N ALA A 37 -7.80 12.24 -2.75
CA ALA A 37 -8.58 13.12 -1.87
C ALA A 37 -8.43 12.77 -0.38
N ALA A 38 -7.86 11.61 -0.04
CA ALA A 38 -7.53 11.26 1.34
C ALA A 38 -6.38 12.11 1.91
N PHE A 39 -5.55 12.72 1.04
CA PHE A 39 -4.34 13.45 1.48
C PHE A 39 -4.59 14.96 1.46
N HIS A 40 -4.66 15.54 2.65
CA HIS A 40 -4.84 16.97 2.85
C HIS A 40 -3.51 17.65 3.17
N LYS A 41 -3.34 18.92 2.77
CA LYS A 41 -2.08 19.67 3.00
C LYS A 41 -1.76 19.87 4.48
N ASP A 42 -2.79 20.01 5.32
CA ASP A 42 -2.63 20.42 6.71
C ASP A 42 -2.77 19.27 7.71
N LYS A 43 -3.00 18.03 7.21
CA LYS A 43 -3.20 16.86 8.08
C LYS A 43 -2.45 15.66 7.53
N LEU A 44 -1.65 15.02 8.40
CA LEU A 44 -1.02 13.74 8.08
C LEU A 44 -2.11 12.66 7.98
N THR A 45 -2.15 11.95 6.85
CA THR A 45 -3.15 10.91 6.60
C THR A 45 -2.65 9.55 7.06
N LEU A 46 -3.48 8.82 7.81
CA LEU A 46 -3.26 7.41 8.11
C LEU A 46 -3.82 6.53 7.00
N ILE A 47 -2.96 5.72 6.37
CA ILE A 47 -3.35 4.53 5.62
C ILE A 47 -3.21 3.35 6.57
N ALA A 48 -4.33 2.83 7.08
CA ALA A 48 -4.32 1.72 8.03
C ALA A 48 -4.34 0.38 7.29
N GLU A 49 -3.38 -0.50 7.61
CA GLU A 49 -3.20 -1.75 6.88
C GLU A 49 -3.83 -2.95 7.58
N VAL A 50 -4.74 -3.63 6.89
CA VAL A 50 -5.34 -4.91 7.28
C VAL A 50 -4.40 -6.04 6.88
N LYS A 51 -3.69 -6.61 7.86
CA LYS A 51 -2.64 -7.62 7.67
C LYS A 51 -2.71 -8.72 8.71
N LYS A 52 -2.99 -9.95 8.25
CA LYS A 52 -3.10 -11.12 9.14
C LYS A 52 -1.76 -11.66 9.59
N ALA A 53 -0.81 -11.74 8.67
CA ALA A 53 0.53 -12.29 8.90
C ALA A 53 1.58 -11.57 8.07
N SER A 54 2.85 -11.77 8.36
CA SER A 54 3.97 -11.35 7.52
C SER A 54 5.19 -12.26 7.72
N PRO A 55 6.13 -12.33 6.75
CA PRO A 55 7.35 -13.13 6.89
C PRO A 55 8.21 -12.73 8.10
N SER A 56 8.21 -11.46 8.48
CA SER A 56 9.01 -10.95 9.59
C SER A 56 8.36 -11.13 10.96
N ALA A 57 7.03 -11.21 11.07
CA ALA A 57 6.31 -11.25 12.34
C ALA A 57 5.49 -12.55 12.55
N GLY A 58 5.44 -13.43 11.54
CA GLY A 58 4.57 -14.60 11.57
C GLY A 58 3.08 -14.22 11.58
N LEU A 59 2.25 -15.01 12.25
CA LEU A 59 0.85 -14.68 12.48
C LEU A 59 0.75 -13.51 13.46
N ILE A 60 0.14 -12.40 13.02
CA ILE A 60 0.04 -11.16 13.79
C ILE A 60 -1.26 -11.11 14.58
N ARG A 61 -2.38 -11.56 13.97
CA ARG A 61 -3.69 -11.55 14.61
C ARG A 61 -4.45 -12.84 14.33
N GLN A 62 -4.89 -13.53 15.38
CA GLN A 62 -5.65 -14.79 15.28
C GLN A 62 -7.13 -14.53 14.96
N ASP A 63 -7.76 -13.61 15.68
CA ASP A 63 -9.13 -13.15 15.51
C ASP A 63 -9.21 -12.13 14.35
N PHE A 64 -9.01 -12.60 13.13
CA PHE A 64 -8.88 -11.77 11.95
C PHE A 64 -10.20 -11.70 11.17
N ASP A 65 -10.92 -10.59 11.35
CA ASP A 65 -12.05 -10.19 10.50
C ASP A 65 -11.67 -8.91 9.75
N PRO A 66 -11.37 -8.97 8.43
CA PRO A 66 -10.89 -7.81 7.68
C PRO A 66 -11.92 -6.68 7.59
N ALA A 67 -13.22 -6.99 7.52
CA ALA A 67 -14.27 -5.99 7.44
C ALA A 67 -14.47 -5.26 8.78
N ALA A 68 -14.49 -6.00 9.89
CA ALA A 68 -14.60 -5.42 11.22
C ALA A 68 -13.38 -4.56 11.56
N ILE A 69 -12.16 -5.03 11.25
CA ILE A 69 -10.92 -4.27 11.45
C ILE A 69 -10.94 -2.98 10.64
N ALA A 70 -11.32 -3.03 9.36
CA ALA A 70 -11.39 -1.86 8.50
C ALA A 70 -12.39 -0.81 9.01
N LYS A 71 -13.56 -1.22 9.51
CA LYS A 71 -14.53 -0.32 10.16
C LYS A 71 -13.93 0.38 11.38
N ILE A 72 -13.20 -0.34 12.23
CA ILE A 72 -12.53 0.26 13.39
C ILE A 72 -11.50 1.29 12.92
N TYR A 73 -10.71 1.01 11.88
CA TYR A 73 -9.77 1.94 11.31
C TYR A 73 -10.44 3.22 10.80
N GLU A 74 -11.50 3.08 10.00
CA GLU A 74 -12.25 4.23 9.47
C GLU A 74 -12.84 5.08 10.60
N GLN A 75 -13.51 4.46 11.58
CA GLN A 75 -14.09 5.13 12.75
C GLN A 75 -13.04 5.82 13.63
N SER A 76 -11.79 5.35 13.57
CA SER A 76 -10.66 5.93 14.30
C SER A 76 -9.92 7.00 13.51
N GLY A 77 -10.37 7.36 12.29
CA GLY A 77 -9.82 8.46 11.52
C GLY A 77 -8.84 8.09 10.41
N ALA A 78 -8.74 6.80 10.04
CA ALA A 78 -7.99 6.41 8.86
C ALA A 78 -8.58 7.06 7.59
N GLY A 79 -7.73 7.70 6.79
CA GLY A 79 -8.13 8.32 5.53
C GLY A 79 -8.17 7.34 4.35
N ALA A 80 -7.51 6.18 4.47
CA ALA A 80 -7.56 5.08 3.51
C ALA A 80 -7.24 3.76 4.21
N ILE A 81 -7.68 2.64 3.60
CA ILE A 81 -7.38 1.29 4.09
C ILE A 81 -6.49 0.57 3.08
N SER A 82 -5.41 -0.05 3.56
CA SER A 82 -4.57 -0.95 2.78
C SER A 82 -4.91 -2.39 3.13
N VAL A 83 -5.08 -3.25 2.12
CA VAL A 83 -5.45 -4.66 2.32
C VAL A 83 -4.41 -5.57 1.68
N LEU A 84 -3.76 -6.42 2.48
CA LEU A 84 -2.87 -7.46 1.99
C LEU A 84 -3.68 -8.53 1.25
N THR A 85 -3.30 -8.79 -0.01
CA THR A 85 -3.94 -9.83 -0.82
C THR A 85 -3.01 -11.00 -1.18
N ASP A 86 -1.72 -10.94 -0.84
CA ASP A 86 -0.80 -12.06 -0.97
C ASP A 86 -1.18 -13.21 -0.02
N GLU A 87 -1.45 -14.40 -0.58
CA GLU A 87 -1.96 -15.54 0.21
C GLU A 87 -0.82 -16.26 0.94
N LYS A 88 0.24 -16.60 0.22
CA LYS A 88 1.27 -17.52 0.72
C LYS A 88 2.12 -16.92 1.82
N PHE A 89 2.54 -15.67 1.69
CA PHE A 89 3.50 -15.05 2.60
C PHE A 89 2.85 -14.14 3.64
N PHE A 90 1.64 -13.62 3.34
CA PHE A 90 0.94 -12.68 4.23
C PHE A 90 -0.41 -13.21 4.72
N GLN A 91 -0.84 -14.40 4.31
CA GLN A 91 -2.16 -14.97 4.59
C GLN A 91 -3.30 -14.01 4.23
N GLY A 92 -3.07 -13.18 3.21
CA GLY A 92 -4.05 -12.29 2.59
C GLY A 92 -4.97 -13.05 1.64
N LYS A 93 -5.98 -12.39 1.09
CA LYS A 93 -6.85 -12.92 0.02
C LYS A 93 -7.45 -11.76 -0.75
N ILE A 94 -7.66 -11.95 -2.05
CA ILE A 94 -8.35 -10.94 -2.86
C ILE A 94 -9.79 -10.69 -2.36
N ASP A 95 -10.44 -11.69 -1.78
CA ASP A 95 -11.78 -11.55 -1.20
C ASP A 95 -11.80 -10.64 0.04
N TYR A 96 -10.70 -10.52 0.77
CA TYR A 96 -10.61 -9.56 1.88
C TYR A 96 -10.74 -8.11 1.39
N LEU A 97 -10.19 -7.83 0.20
CA LEU A 97 -10.32 -6.50 -0.41
C LEU A 97 -11.78 -6.17 -0.73
N LYS A 98 -12.55 -7.13 -1.28
CA LYS A 98 -13.98 -6.96 -1.54
C LYS A 98 -14.76 -6.71 -0.25
N LEU A 99 -14.54 -7.55 0.78
CA LEU A 99 -15.19 -7.41 2.09
C LEU A 99 -14.90 -6.05 2.73
N VAL A 100 -13.66 -5.59 2.66
CA VAL A 100 -13.27 -4.27 3.16
C VAL A 100 -13.94 -3.16 2.34
N LYS A 101 -13.91 -3.26 1.00
CA LYS A 101 -14.51 -2.25 0.12
C LYS A 101 -16.02 -2.07 0.36
N GLU A 102 -16.73 -3.14 0.67
CA GLU A 102 -18.16 -3.11 1.01
C GLU A 102 -18.42 -2.54 2.43
N ALA A 103 -17.40 -2.60 3.31
CA ALA A 103 -17.55 -2.26 4.72
C ALA A 103 -17.24 -0.80 5.06
N VAL A 104 -16.45 -0.08 4.22
CA VAL A 104 -15.95 1.27 4.50
C VAL A 104 -16.26 2.25 3.35
N ALA A 105 -16.34 3.54 3.70
CA ALA A 105 -16.52 4.64 2.75
C ALA A 105 -15.21 5.30 2.32
N VAL A 106 -14.08 5.01 2.99
CA VAL A 106 -12.77 5.53 2.61
C VAL A 106 -12.13 4.70 1.47
N PRO A 107 -11.20 5.26 0.68
CA PRO A 107 -10.53 4.54 -0.40
C PRO A 107 -9.78 3.30 0.07
N VAL A 108 -9.77 2.25 -0.76
CA VAL A 108 -9.12 0.98 -0.46
C VAL A 108 -7.97 0.72 -1.44
N LEU A 109 -6.77 0.47 -0.88
CA LEU A 109 -5.54 0.13 -1.59
C LEU A 109 -5.34 -1.39 -1.58
N ARG A 110 -5.17 -2.01 -2.76
CA ARG A 110 -4.63 -3.37 -2.85
C ARG A 110 -3.13 -3.37 -2.57
N LYS A 111 -2.71 -4.02 -1.51
CA LYS A 111 -1.31 -4.21 -1.13
C LYS A 111 -0.87 -5.63 -1.54
N ASP A 112 -0.13 -5.73 -2.63
CA ASP A 112 0.31 -7.00 -3.23
C ASP A 112 1.58 -6.78 -4.06
N PHE A 113 2.24 -7.84 -4.51
CA PHE A 113 3.36 -7.81 -5.45
C PHE A 113 2.81 -7.90 -6.87
N ILE A 114 2.58 -6.76 -7.49
CA ILE A 114 2.06 -6.66 -8.86
C ILE A 114 3.23 -6.76 -9.84
N ILE A 115 3.21 -7.82 -10.67
CA ILE A 115 4.22 -8.12 -11.69
C ILE A 115 3.62 -8.32 -13.08
N ASP A 116 2.28 -8.26 -13.18
CA ASP A 116 1.55 -8.46 -14.43
C ASP A 116 0.29 -7.60 -14.45
N GLU A 117 -0.08 -7.14 -15.63
CA GLU A 117 -1.25 -6.28 -15.84
C GLU A 117 -2.56 -6.94 -15.42
N SER A 118 -2.66 -8.27 -15.52
CA SER A 118 -3.83 -9.02 -15.08
C SER A 118 -4.18 -8.82 -13.61
N GLN A 119 -3.16 -8.59 -12.76
CA GLN A 119 -3.37 -8.29 -11.34
C GLN A 119 -3.98 -6.89 -11.12
N ILE A 120 -3.73 -5.94 -12.03
CA ILE A 120 -4.33 -4.60 -11.99
C ILE A 120 -5.82 -4.70 -12.35
N TYR A 121 -6.17 -5.49 -13.36
CA TYR A 121 -7.57 -5.80 -13.69
C TYR A 121 -8.27 -6.54 -12.54
N GLU A 122 -7.61 -7.56 -11.95
CA GLU A 122 -8.15 -8.27 -10.78
C GLU A 122 -8.41 -7.31 -9.61
N ALA A 123 -7.49 -6.38 -9.33
CA ALA A 123 -7.67 -5.35 -8.30
C ALA A 123 -8.91 -4.50 -8.58
N ARG A 124 -9.08 -4.05 -9.82
CA ARG A 124 -10.24 -3.27 -10.23
C ARG A 124 -11.55 -4.02 -10.08
N ILE A 125 -11.58 -5.30 -10.50
CA ILE A 125 -12.74 -6.19 -10.36
C ILE A 125 -13.10 -6.41 -8.89
N ALA A 126 -12.09 -6.50 -8.03
CA ALA A 126 -12.28 -6.64 -6.58
C ALA A 126 -12.68 -5.32 -5.88
N GLY A 127 -12.74 -4.19 -6.60
CA GLY A 127 -13.19 -2.91 -6.08
C GLY A 127 -12.09 -2.02 -5.50
N ALA A 128 -10.81 -2.28 -5.80
CA ALA A 128 -9.71 -1.41 -5.37
C ALA A 128 -9.86 0.01 -5.95
N ASP A 129 -9.51 1.01 -5.15
CA ASP A 129 -9.40 2.41 -5.55
C ASP A 129 -7.95 2.79 -5.87
N ALA A 130 -7.00 2.01 -5.34
CA ALA A 130 -5.58 2.14 -5.62
C ALA A 130 -4.88 0.79 -5.60
N VAL A 131 -3.72 0.73 -6.24
CA VAL A 131 -2.83 -0.44 -6.26
C VAL A 131 -1.42 -0.05 -5.82
N LEU A 132 -0.68 -1.01 -5.26
CA LEU A 132 0.74 -0.87 -4.99
C LEU A 132 1.55 -1.27 -6.21
N LEU A 133 2.51 -0.43 -6.60
CA LEU A 133 3.54 -0.76 -7.59
C LEU A 133 4.91 -0.62 -6.92
N ILE A 134 5.70 -1.69 -6.90
CA ILE A 134 7.01 -1.69 -6.21
C ILE A 134 8.10 -1.46 -7.26
N ALA A 135 8.80 -0.32 -7.20
CA ALA A 135 9.80 0.06 -8.19
C ALA A 135 10.94 -0.98 -8.33
N ARG A 136 11.29 -1.62 -7.21
CA ARG A 136 12.36 -2.62 -7.16
C ARG A 136 12.11 -3.86 -8.00
N ILE A 137 10.85 -4.28 -8.18
CA ILE A 137 10.50 -5.51 -8.88
C ILE A 137 10.03 -5.27 -10.33
N LEU A 138 9.90 -4.01 -10.75
CA LEU A 138 9.43 -3.62 -12.06
C LEU A 138 10.55 -2.94 -12.86
N GLN A 139 10.62 -3.23 -14.16
CA GLN A 139 11.41 -2.44 -15.10
C GLN A 139 10.70 -1.10 -15.37
N ASP A 140 11.42 -0.11 -15.91
CA ASP A 140 10.86 1.22 -16.16
C ASP A 140 9.65 1.19 -17.09
N SER A 141 9.72 0.38 -18.15
CA SER A 141 8.61 0.20 -19.09
C SER A 141 7.38 -0.45 -18.44
N GLU A 142 7.59 -1.44 -17.56
CA GLU A 142 6.51 -2.09 -16.81
C GLU A 142 5.87 -1.11 -15.83
N LEU A 143 6.69 -0.36 -15.08
CA LEU A 143 6.20 0.64 -14.13
C LEU A 143 5.33 1.70 -14.83
N ILE A 144 5.80 2.24 -15.97
CA ILE A 144 5.05 3.23 -16.76
C ILE A 144 3.74 2.63 -17.28
N ASN A 145 3.79 1.42 -17.85
CA ASN A 145 2.60 0.75 -18.38
C ASN A 145 1.57 0.46 -17.27
N PHE A 146 2.01 0.00 -16.10
CA PHE A 146 1.12 -0.30 -14.99
C PHE A 146 0.53 0.96 -14.36
N LEU A 147 1.30 2.05 -14.29
CA LEU A 147 0.77 3.37 -13.90
C LEU A 147 -0.34 3.82 -14.86
N CYS A 148 -0.10 3.75 -16.17
CA CYS A 148 -1.10 4.10 -17.19
C CYS A 148 -2.34 3.21 -17.06
N ARG A 149 -2.15 1.88 -16.93
CA ARG A 149 -3.27 0.95 -16.82
C ARG A 149 -4.11 1.18 -15.56
N ALA A 150 -3.49 1.40 -14.42
CA ALA A 150 -4.22 1.73 -13.20
C ALA A 150 -5.05 3.01 -13.38
N HIS A 151 -4.46 4.04 -14.01
CA HIS A 151 -5.14 5.30 -14.28
C HIS A 151 -6.32 5.16 -15.26
N GLU A 152 -6.16 4.43 -16.36
CA GLU A 152 -7.23 4.14 -17.33
C GLU A 152 -8.43 3.44 -16.70
N LEU A 153 -8.17 2.59 -15.71
CA LEU A 153 -9.20 1.90 -14.91
C LEU A 153 -9.78 2.76 -13.78
N GLY A 154 -9.40 4.04 -13.68
CA GLY A 154 -9.86 4.97 -12.66
C GLY A 154 -9.14 4.85 -11.31
N MET A 155 -8.23 3.89 -11.15
CA MET A 155 -7.47 3.69 -9.92
C MET A 155 -6.27 4.65 -9.83
N LYS A 156 -5.71 4.78 -8.63
CA LYS A 156 -4.40 5.42 -8.40
C LYS A 156 -3.36 4.37 -8.08
N ALA A 157 -2.07 4.73 -8.23
CA ALA A 157 -0.98 3.88 -7.81
C ALA A 157 -0.19 4.55 -6.69
N LEU A 158 0.09 3.79 -5.62
CA LEU A 158 1.12 4.06 -4.65
C LEU A 158 2.40 3.38 -5.15
N VAL A 159 3.40 4.16 -5.54
CA VAL A 159 4.67 3.62 -6.05
C VAL A 159 5.67 3.55 -4.91
N GLU A 160 6.03 2.34 -4.52
CA GLU A 160 6.92 2.06 -3.40
C GLU A 160 8.39 2.08 -3.83
N VAL A 161 9.22 2.80 -3.07
CA VAL A 161 10.68 2.90 -3.23
C VAL A 161 11.40 2.64 -1.91
N HIS A 162 12.67 2.15 -1.98
CA HIS A 162 13.48 1.79 -0.80
C HIS A 162 14.83 2.53 -0.74
N ASN A 163 15.26 3.14 -1.83
CA ASN A 163 16.57 3.77 -1.96
C ASN A 163 16.57 4.90 -3.01
N GLU A 164 17.71 5.58 -3.11
CA GLU A 164 17.93 6.71 -4.01
C GLU A 164 17.74 6.34 -5.48
N ALA A 165 18.29 5.20 -5.91
CA ALA A 165 18.23 4.77 -7.31
C ALA A 165 16.78 4.44 -7.74
N GLU A 166 15.99 3.80 -6.87
CA GLU A 166 14.57 3.54 -7.13
C GLU A 166 13.77 4.85 -7.18
N LEU A 167 14.06 5.79 -6.25
CA LEU A 167 13.37 7.08 -6.23
C LEU A 167 13.68 7.91 -7.47
N GLU A 168 14.94 7.96 -7.92
CA GLU A 168 15.33 8.66 -9.14
C GLU A 168 14.57 8.15 -10.37
N ARG A 169 14.44 6.83 -10.52
CA ARG A 169 13.63 6.21 -11.57
C ARG A 169 12.16 6.64 -11.49
N VAL A 170 11.57 6.60 -10.31
CA VAL A 170 10.15 6.94 -10.09
C VAL A 170 9.87 8.43 -10.34
N LEU A 171 10.79 9.32 -10.00
CA LEU A 171 10.66 10.76 -10.26
C LEU A 171 10.58 11.10 -11.76
N ASN A 172 11.09 10.24 -12.64
CA ASN A 172 10.98 10.35 -14.09
C ASN A 172 9.64 9.81 -14.65
N THR A 173 8.70 9.39 -13.78
CA THR A 173 7.37 8.92 -14.16
C THR A 173 6.28 9.91 -13.75
N GLU A 174 5.03 9.61 -14.17
CA GLU A 174 3.84 10.38 -13.77
C GLU A 174 3.25 9.93 -12.41
N ALA A 175 3.99 9.18 -11.59
CA ALA A 175 3.55 8.76 -10.26
C ALA A 175 3.16 9.96 -9.40
N LYS A 176 1.95 10.00 -8.88
CA LYS A 176 1.44 11.08 -8.02
C LYS A 176 1.64 10.80 -6.54
N VAL A 177 1.71 9.53 -6.15
CA VAL A 177 1.89 9.08 -4.76
C VAL A 177 3.12 8.19 -4.70
N ILE A 178 4.07 8.54 -3.87
CA ILE A 178 5.32 7.80 -3.66
C ILE A 178 5.36 7.32 -2.22
N GLY A 179 5.48 6.00 -2.05
CA GLY A 179 5.69 5.35 -0.77
C GLY A 179 7.18 5.13 -0.51
N ILE A 180 7.70 5.65 0.57
CA ILE A 180 9.05 5.34 1.03
C ILE A 180 8.97 4.25 2.07
N ASN A 181 9.39 3.03 1.70
CA ASN A 181 9.39 1.90 2.60
C ASN A 181 10.69 1.86 3.41
N ASN A 182 10.58 2.07 4.71
CA ASN A 182 11.71 2.05 5.65
C ASN A 182 12.19 0.62 5.96
N ARG A 183 11.55 -0.42 5.42
CA ARG A 183 11.97 -1.81 5.56
C ARG A 183 12.73 -2.26 4.31
N ASP A 184 13.95 -2.69 4.50
CA ASP A 184 14.71 -3.38 3.45
C ASP A 184 14.07 -4.76 3.17
N LEU A 185 13.75 -5.02 1.90
CA LEU A 185 13.05 -6.25 1.50
C LEU A 185 13.93 -7.52 1.53
N GLU A 186 15.24 -7.37 1.62
CA GLU A 186 16.18 -8.51 1.68
C GLU A 186 16.51 -8.87 3.13
N THR A 187 16.90 -7.88 3.91
CA THR A 187 17.35 -8.07 5.30
C THR A 187 16.23 -7.98 6.31
N LEU A 188 15.06 -7.49 5.91
CA LEU A 188 13.89 -7.16 6.72
C LEU A 188 14.15 -6.12 7.83
N LYS A 189 15.33 -5.50 7.84
CA LYS A 189 15.69 -4.43 8.79
C LYS A 189 14.87 -3.17 8.49
N VAL A 190 14.56 -2.43 9.55
CA VAL A 190 13.79 -1.19 9.47
C VAL A 190 14.66 -0.03 9.93
N ASP A 191 14.70 1.04 9.11
CA ASP A 191 15.36 2.30 9.42
C ASP A 191 14.47 3.48 9.00
N LEU A 192 13.79 4.11 9.97
CA LEU A 192 12.94 5.30 9.73
C LEU A 192 13.70 6.50 9.14
N GLY A 193 15.03 6.52 9.25
CA GLY A 193 15.89 7.53 8.65
C GLY A 193 15.88 7.53 7.13
N ILE A 194 15.48 6.43 6.48
CA ILE A 194 15.41 6.34 5.01
C ILE A 194 14.46 7.42 4.46
N THR A 195 13.29 7.59 5.05
CA THR A 195 12.32 8.62 4.63
C THR A 195 12.94 10.02 4.66
N SER A 196 13.60 10.38 5.75
CA SER A 196 14.24 11.71 5.88
C SER A 196 15.35 11.91 4.87
N ARG A 197 16.26 10.94 4.74
CA ARG A 197 17.38 10.98 3.79
C ARG A 197 16.90 11.16 2.34
N LEU A 198 15.90 10.39 1.91
CA LEU A 198 15.40 10.48 0.55
C LEU A 198 14.75 11.84 0.26
N ILE A 199 14.00 12.40 1.21
CA ILE A 199 13.40 13.74 1.07
C ILE A 199 14.46 14.83 1.02
N GLU A 200 15.53 14.73 1.81
CA GLU A 200 16.63 15.68 1.81
C GLU A 200 17.47 15.61 0.53
N THR A 201 17.76 14.38 0.06
CA THR A 201 18.56 14.15 -1.15
C THR A 201 17.81 14.55 -2.43
N PHE A 202 16.49 14.34 -2.46
CA PHE A 202 15.64 14.60 -3.62
C PHE A 202 14.49 15.56 -3.28
N PRO A 203 14.75 16.86 -3.03
CA PRO A 203 13.72 17.80 -2.59
C PRO A 203 12.55 17.95 -3.60
N GLN A 204 12.75 17.61 -4.86
CA GLN A 204 11.69 17.60 -5.90
C GLN A 204 10.57 16.57 -5.64
N ILE A 205 10.79 15.58 -4.77
CA ILE A 205 9.75 14.62 -4.34
C ILE A 205 8.57 15.36 -3.68
N LYS A 206 8.79 16.55 -3.11
CA LYS A 206 7.75 17.38 -2.46
C LYS A 206 6.66 17.87 -3.42
N ALA A 207 6.86 17.73 -4.73
CA ALA A 207 5.80 17.94 -5.72
C ALA A 207 4.82 16.75 -5.81
N ARG A 208 5.07 15.66 -5.12
CA ARG A 208 4.26 14.44 -5.05
C ARG A 208 3.68 14.26 -3.65
N ILE A 209 2.71 13.38 -3.51
CA ILE A 209 2.22 12.91 -2.21
C ILE A 209 3.22 11.88 -1.70
N ILE A 210 3.79 12.12 -0.52
CA ILE A 210 4.81 11.27 0.10
C ILE A 210 4.19 10.48 1.24
N ILE A 211 4.32 9.16 1.20
CA ILE A 211 3.87 8.23 2.25
C ILE A 211 5.10 7.57 2.87
N SER A 212 5.22 7.57 4.19
CA SER A 212 6.24 6.77 4.89
C SER A 212 5.63 5.44 5.33
N GLU A 213 6.32 4.34 5.03
CA GLU A 213 5.85 2.99 5.29
C GLU A 213 6.83 2.22 6.17
N SER A 214 6.32 1.31 6.98
CA SER A 214 7.06 0.44 7.90
C SER A 214 7.77 1.14 9.06
N GLY A 215 7.80 0.47 10.21
CA GLY A 215 8.61 0.85 11.37
C GLY A 215 8.01 1.89 12.30
N ILE A 216 6.86 2.45 11.99
CA ILE A 216 6.19 3.47 12.79
C ILE A 216 5.49 2.81 13.99
N LYS A 217 5.84 3.22 15.20
CA LYS A 217 5.37 2.59 16.46
C LYS A 217 4.83 3.57 17.48
N THR A 218 5.27 4.82 17.46
CA THR A 218 5.00 5.83 18.49
C THR A 218 4.53 7.14 17.91
N ALA A 219 3.87 7.98 18.71
CA ALA A 219 3.51 9.35 18.34
C ALA A 219 4.75 10.19 17.99
N ASN A 220 5.89 9.95 18.66
CA ASN A 220 7.15 10.64 18.35
C ASN A 220 7.67 10.30 16.94
N ASP A 221 7.46 9.07 16.44
CA ASP A 221 7.79 8.71 15.05
C ASP A 221 6.91 9.51 14.08
N ILE A 222 5.61 9.63 14.40
CA ILE A 222 4.65 10.42 13.62
C ILE A 222 5.06 11.90 13.58
N ASP A 223 5.45 12.49 14.71
CA ASP A 223 5.86 13.89 14.77
C ASP A 223 7.13 14.16 13.96
N ARG A 224 8.10 13.27 14.02
CA ARG A 224 9.32 13.35 13.18
C ARG A 224 8.98 13.28 11.69
N LEU A 225 8.12 12.36 11.27
CA LEU A 225 7.70 12.22 9.88
C LEU A 225 6.90 13.45 9.41
N ARG A 226 6.06 14.03 10.27
CA ARG A 226 5.37 15.28 9.98
C ARG A 226 6.35 16.45 9.76
N GLN A 227 7.41 16.55 10.56
CA GLN A 227 8.44 17.60 10.43
C GLN A 227 9.22 17.52 9.11
N VAL A 228 9.48 16.32 8.58
CA VAL A 228 10.17 16.16 7.28
C VAL A 228 9.24 16.35 6.09
N GLY A 229 7.93 16.49 6.32
CA GLY A 229 6.95 16.90 5.31
C GLY A 229 6.32 15.74 4.52
N VAL A 230 6.15 14.55 5.14
CA VAL A 230 5.32 13.50 4.53
C VAL A 230 3.84 13.86 4.60
N ASN A 231 3.07 13.41 3.62
CA ASN A 231 1.63 13.65 3.53
C ASN A 231 0.80 12.56 4.22
N GLY A 232 1.39 11.38 4.39
CA GLY A 232 0.73 10.26 5.03
C GLY A 232 1.70 9.20 5.53
N VAL A 233 1.17 8.27 6.29
CA VAL A 233 1.88 7.10 6.80
C VAL A 233 1.07 5.84 6.56
N LEU A 234 1.74 4.73 6.25
CA LEU A 234 1.13 3.42 6.14
C LEU A 234 1.54 2.56 7.33
N ILE A 235 0.57 2.17 8.16
CA ILE A 235 0.80 1.45 9.41
C ILE A 235 -0.04 0.18 9.46
N GLY A 236 0.61 -0.98 9.59
CA GLY A 236 -0.04 -2.27 9.72
C GLY A 236 0.32 -2.97 11.04
N GLU A 237 1.55 -3.46 11.15
CA GLU A 237 1.97 -4.32 12.25
C GLU A 237 1.71 -3.73 13.64
N THR A 238 2.00 -2.44 13.82
CA THR A 238 1.77 -1.72 15.09
C THR A 238 0.30 -1.72 15.49
N LEU A 239 -0.61 -1.48 14.53
CA LEU A 239 -2.06 -1.47 14.77
C LEU A 239 -2.62 -2.88 14.96
N MET A 240 -2.20 -3.83 14.13
CA MET A 240 -2.70 -5.20 14.17
C MET A 240 -2.26 -5.96 15.42
N LYS A 241 -1.12 -5.61 16.04
CA LYS A 241 -0.65 -6.18 17.32
C LYS A 241 -1.35 -5.59 18.54
N ALA A 242 -2.03 -4.45 18.40
CA ALA A 242 -2.70 -3.81 19.52
C ALA A 242 -3.92 -4.63 19.98
N GLY A 243 -4.13 -4.75 21.29
CA GLY A 243 -5.34 -5.34 21.85
C GLY A 243 -6.57 -4.54 21.42
N GLU A 244 -6.52 -3.22 21.62
CA GLU A 244 -7.55 -2.26 21.23
C GLU A 244 -7.05 -1.37 20.08
N ILE A 245 -7.43 -1.71 18.85
CA ILE A 245 -6.96 -1.03 17.63
C ILE A 245 -7.28 0.47 17.63
N GLY A 246 -8.51 0.84 17.97
CA GLY A 246 -8.93 2.25 17.98
C GLY A 246 -8.19 3.09 19.02
N ALA A 247 -7.89 2.51 20.19
CA ALA A 247 -7.07 3.17 21.20
C ALA A 247 -5.63 3.42 20.69
N LYS A 248 -5.05 2.44 19.95
CA LYS A 248 -3.70 2.58 19.38
C LYS A 248 -3.64 3.65 18.28
N VAL A 249 -4.68 3.76 17.45
CA VAL A 249 -4.76 4.83 16.44
C VAL A 249 -4.75 6.20 17.12
N LYS A 250 -5.56 6.40 18.18
CA LYS A 250 -5.59 7.64 18.96
C LYS A 250 -4.25 7.92 19.66
N GLU A 251 -3.60 6.90 20.22
CA GLU A 251 -2.27 7.03 20.86
C GLU A 251 -1.22 7.53 19.85
N LEU A 252 -1.35 7.16 18.58
CA LEU A 252 -0.46 7.62 17.51
C LEU A 252 -0.77 9.06 17.04
N GLY A 253 -1.88 9.67 17.48
CA GLY A 253 -2.23 11.06 17.18
C GLY A 253 -3.13 11.25 15.95
N PHE A 254 -3.96 10.25 15.61
CA PHE A 254 -4.97 10.30 14.55
C PHE A 254 -6.39 10.42 15.08
#